data_72b43fff92aba8faa1c3c267cb39b872
#
_entry.id   72b43fff92aba8faa1c3c267cb39b872
#
_cell.length_a   1.000
_cell.length_b   1.000
_cell.length_c   1.000
_cell.angle_alpha   90.00
_cell.angle_beta   90.00
_cell.angle_gamma   90.00
#
_symmetry.space_group_name_H-M   'P 1'
#
loop_
_entity.id
_entity.type
_entity.pdbx_description
1 polymer ?
#
loop_
_entity_poly.entity_id
_entity_poly.type
_entity_poly.pdbx_seq_one_letter_code
_entity_poly.pdbx_strand_id
1 'polypeptide(L)' 'EGSSGSTKKDFINFFHIALKSANETKYWLCLIRETIEVDKNKLEVFLKEADELSKIIAAIILKAK' A
#
# COMPACT_ATOMS: atom_id res chain seq x y z
N GLU A 1 25.49 6.63 -10.27
CA GLU A 1 25.18 6.67 -9.84
C GLU A 1 24.04 6.48 -9.01
N GLY A 2 22.96 6.43 -9.40
CA GLY A 2 21.84 6.49 -8.58
C GLY A 2 21.81 5.50 -7.45
N SER A 3 22.18 4.30 -7.73
CA SER A 3 22.10 3.28 -6.69
C SER A 3 23.03 3.58 -5.53
N SER A 4 24.11 4.27 -5.80
CA SER A 4 25.08 4.57 -4.75
C SER A 4 24.51 5.58 -3.76
N GLY A 5 23.46 6.29 -4.13
CA GLY A 5 22.85 7.25 -3.24
C GLY A 5 21.82 6.66 -2.29
N SER A 6 21.49 5.40 -2.46
CA SER A 6 20.46 4.79 -1.63
C SER A 6 20.99 4.55 -0.23
N THR A 7 20.29 5.11 0.75
CA THR A 7 20.62 4.90 2.16
C THR A 7 19.47 4.18 2.82
N LYS A 8 19.71 3.76 4.05
CA LYS A 8 18.63 3.17 4.84
C LYS A 8 17.46 4.13 4.98
N LYS A 9 17.76 5.42 5.15
CA LYS A 9 16.73 6.42 5.26
C LYS A 9 15.91 6.52 3.98
N ASP A 10 16.58 6.51 2.83
CA ASP A 10 15.88 6.56 1.55
C ASP A 10 15.03 5.34 1.33
N PHE A 11 15.53 4.18 1.71
CA PHE A 11 14.80 2.93 1.62
C PHE A 11 13.53 2.99 2.44
N ILE A 12 13.64 3.46 3.69
CA ILE A 12 12.47 3.56 4.57
C ILE A 12 11.47 4.58 4.02
N ASN A 13 11.96 5.73 3.53
CA ASN A 13 11.09 6.73 2.96
C ASN A 13 10.32 6.19 1.77
N PHE A 14 10.99 5.42 0.92
CA PHE A 14 10.32 4.82 -0.22
C PHE A 14 9.16 3.93 0.23
N PHE A 15 9.39 3.11 1.25
CA PHE A 15 8.35 2.22 1.71
C PHE A 15 7.25 2.96 2.47
N HIS A 16 7.53 4.08 3.11
CA HIS A 16 6.48 4.90 3.68
C HIS A 16 5.57 5.47 2.61
N ILE A 17 6.13 5.90 1.50
CA ILE A 17 5.33 6.39 0.38
C ILE A 17 4.49 5.25 -0.20
N ALA A 18 5.08 4.07 -0.33
CA ALA A 18 4.35 2.92 -0.84
C ALA A 18 3.20 2.55 0.10
N LEU A 19 3.42 2.62 1.41
CA LEU A 19 2.38 2.32 2.39
C LEU A 19 1.24 3.32 2.29
N LYS A 20 1.58 4.60 2.17
CA LYS A 20 0.57 5.63 2.01
C LYS A 20 -0.26 5.37 0.76
N SER A 21 0.39 5.03 -0.33
CA SER A 21 -0.30 4.75 -1.59
C SER A 21 -1.23 3.55 -1.46
N ALA A 22 -0.78 2.51 -0.79
CA ALA A 22 -1.61 1.31 -0.59
C ALA A 22 -2.83 1.65 0.26
N ASN A 23 -2.66 2.47 1.29
CA ASN A 23 -3.78 2.87 2.12
C ASN A 23 -4.76 3.77 1.36
N GLU A 24 -4.25 4.66 0.51
CA GLU A 24 -5.12 5.48 -0.31
C GLU A 24 -5.90 4.62 -1.30
N THR A 25 -5.28 3.60 -1.84
CA THR A 25 -5.96 2.69 -2.74
C THR A 25 -7.13 2.00 -2.02
N LYS A 26 -6.92 1.55 -0.79
CA LYS A 26 -7.99 0.96 -0.01
C LYS A 26 -9.15 1.95 0.20
N TYR A 27 -8.79 3.19 0.48
CA TYR A 27 -9.80 4.23 0.68
C TYR A 27 -10.65 4.42 -0.58
N TRP A 28 -10.01 4.52 -1.72
CA TRP A 28 -10.73 4.70 -2.98
C TRP A 28 -11.58 3.50 -3.32
N LEU A 29 -11.07 2.30 -3.07
CA LEU A 29 -11.85 1.09 -3.31
C LEU A 29 -13.10 1.05 -2.42
N CYS A 30 -12.96 1.50 -1.18
CA CYS A 30 -14.12 1.57 -0.30
C CYS A 30 -15.16 2.57 -0.81
N LEU A 31 -14.71 3.73 -1.31
CA LEU A 31 -15.62 4.70 -1.87
C LEU A 31 -16.36 4.14 -3.09
N ILE A 32 -15.64 3.45 -3.94
CA ILE A 32 -16.24 2.86 -5.12
C ILE A 32 -17.31 1.85 -4.71
N ARG A 33 -17.02 1.03 -3.70
CA ARG A 33 -17.96 0.06 -3.21
C ARG A 33 -19.25 0.71 -2.72
N GLU A 34 -19.12 1.89 -2.10
CA GLU A 34 -20.28 2.56 -1.53
C GLU A 34 -21.10 3.33 -2.55
N THR A 35 -20.46 3.82 -3.62
CA THR A 35 -21.09 4.79 -4.49
C THR A 35 -21.41 4.27 -5.88
N ILE A 36 -20.77 3.21 -6.33
CA ILE A 36 -20.92 2.70 -7.68
C ILE A 36 -21.32 1.23 -7.62
N GLU A 37 -22.23 0.87 -8.53
CA GLU A 37 -22.62 -0.53 -8.62
C GLU A 37 -21.53 -1.31 -9.34
N VAL A 38 -20.81 -2.13 -8.61
CA VAL A 38 -19.74 -2.95 -9.15
C VAL A 38 -19.87 -4.36 -8.59
N ASP A 39 -19.08 -5.27 -9.15
CA ASP A 39 -19.01 -6.63 -8.62
C ASP A 39 -18.35 -6.59 -7.24
N LYS A 40 -19.19 -6.68 -6.22
CA LYS A 40 -18.70 -6.56 -4.85
C LYS A 40 -17.74 -7.68 -4.47
N ASN A 41 -17.92 -8.86 -5.05
CA ASN A 41 -17.00 -9.96 -4.74
C ASN A 41 -15.60 -9.66 -5.22
N LYS A 42 -15.47 -9.13 -6.44
CA LYS A 42 -14.16 -8.75 -6.96
C LYS A 42 -13.56 -7.62 -6.17
N LEU A 43 -14.41 -6.67 -5.79
CA LEU A 43 -13.93 -5.52 -5.03
C LEU A 43 -13.41 -5.95 -3.66
N GLU A 44 -14.07 -6.92 -3.02
CA GLU A 44 -13.61 -7.43 -1.74
C GLU A 44 -12.26 -8.11 -1.87
N VAL A 45 -12.04 -8.82 -2.98
CA VAL A 45 -10.74 -9.43 -3.22
C VAL A 45 -9.66 -8.36 -3.33
N PHE A 46 -9.92 -7.30 -4.08
CA PHE A 46 -8.95 -6.21 -4.20
C PHE A 46 -8.68 -5.54 -2.86
N LEU A 47 -9.73 -5.32 -2.07
CA LEU A 47 -9.55 -4.72 -0.75
C LEU A 47 -8.70 -5.59 0.15
N LYS A 48 -8.94 -6.89 0.12
CA LYS A 48 -8.16 -7.81 0.92
C LYS A 48 -6.70 -7.81 0.50
N GLU A 49 -6.45 -7.81 -0.81
CA GLU A 49 -5.08 -7.80 -1.30
C GLU A 49 -4.37 -6.50 -0.96
N ALA A 50 -5.08 -5.37 -1.05
CA ALA A 50 -4.48 -4.09 -0.69
C ALA A 50 -4.14 -4.05 0.80
N ASP A 51 -5.00 -4.61 1.63
CA ASP A 51 -4.76 -4.67 3.05
C ASP A 51 -3.54 -5.53 3.36
N GLU A 52 -3.42 -6.69 2.71
CA GLU A 52 -2.28 -7.55 2.90
C GLU A 52 -0.99 -6.88 2.46
N LEU A 53 -1.05 -6.15 1.34
CA LEU A 53 0.12 -5.43 0.86
C LEU A 53 0.54 -4.37 1.87
N SER A 54 -0.41 -3.65 2.43
CA SER A 54 -0.11 -2.64 3.45
C SER A 54 0.60 -3.28 4.66
N LYS A 55 0.14 -4.45 5.07
CA LYS A 55 0.76 -5.13 6.21
C LYS A 55 2.17 -5.59 5.89
N ILE A 56 2.39 -6.07 4.68
CA ILE A 56 3.72 -6.50 4.26
C ILE A 56 4.67 -5.30 4.25
N ILE A 57 4.24 -4.19 3.69
CA ILE A 57 5.07 -2.99 3.61
C ILE A 57 5.38 -2.48 5.02
N ALA A 58 4.39 -2.48 5.90
CA ALA A 58 4.61 -2.04 7.28
C ALA A 58 5.64 -2.93 7.98
N ALA A 59 5.58 -4.24 7.74
CA ALA A 59 6.52 -5.17 8.33
C ALA A 59 7.94 -4.90 7.83
N ILE A 60 8.08 -4.60 6.54
CA ILE A 60 9.38 -4.28 5.97
C ILE A 60 9.96 -3.03 6.63
N ILE A 61 9.13 -2.01 6.82
CA ILE A 61 9.57 -0.77 7.47
C ILE A 61 10.04 -1.05 8.89
N LEU A 62 9.29 -1.83 9.63
CA LEU A 62 9.65 -2.14 11.02
C LEU A 62 10.96 -2.91 11.09
N LYS A 63 11.17 -3.84 10.16
CA LYS A 63 12.42 -4.60 10.15
C LYS A 63 13.61 -3.74 9.76
N ALA A 64 13.38 -2.73 8.93
CA ALA A 64 14.47 -1.88 8.46
C ALA A 64 14.92 -0.87 9.50
N LYS A 65 14.07 -0.59 10.47
CA LYS A 65 14.44 0.33 11.54
C LYS A 65 15.39 -0.34 12.54
#